data_52e413b831ae6129b51f7de39f83e1de
#
_entry.id   52e413b831ae6129b51f7de39f83e1de
#
_cell.length_a   1.000
_cell.length_b   1.000
_cell.length_c   1.000
_cell.angle_alpha   90.00
_cell.angle_beta   90.00
_cell.angle_gamma   90.00
#
_symmetry.space_group_name_H-M   'P 1'
#
loop_
_entity.id
_entity.type
_entity.pdbx_description
1 polymer ?
#
loop_
_entity_poly.entity_id
_entity_poly.type
_entity_poly.pdbx_seq_one_letter_code
_entity_poly.pdbx_strand_id
1 'polypeptide(L)'
;NAVNLTDGLDGLAGKSAVAYTMFFAAVIAVIVYRFGIMPEAGEEYKNLLVFCFALIGGLCGFLLFNSFPAAIFMGDTGALALGGALAGLAVVSKLALLAPIIGIVYVVSCVSDVIQVAHFKRTGRRVFLMAPFHHHLERKGIHENKIVTGYTLVTLFVGVATLLIILAIY
;
A
#
# COMPACT_ATOMS: atom_id res chain seq x y z
N ASN A 1 1.69 -10.84 -0.63
CA ASN A 1 2.88 -11.05 0.23
C ASN A 1 3.61 -9.76 0.62
N ALA A 2 3.76 -8.77 -0.28
CA ALA A 2 4.45 -7.51 0.06
C ALA A 2 3.72 -6.72 1.17
N VAL A 3 2.37 -6.74 1.18
CA VAL A 3 1.56 -6.14 2.24
C VAL A 3 1.79 -6.88 3.57
N ASN A 4 1.81 -8.21 3.55
CA ASN A 4 2.08 -9.02 4.73
C ASN A 4 3.49 -8.75 5.30
N LEU A 5 4.52 -8.66 4.44
CA LEU A 5 5.86 -8.27 4.86
C LEU A 5 5.94 -6.83 5.41
N THR A 6 4.95 -5.98 5.12
CA THR A 6 4.90 -4.61 5.64
C THR A 6 4.12 -4.52 6.95
N ASP A 7 3.33 -5.53 7.31
CA ASP A 7 2.52 -5.57 8.53
C ASP A 7 3.35 -5.92 9.78
N GLY A 8 4.44 -5.18 10.01
CA GLY A 8 5.36 -5.39 11.12
C GLY A 8 5.33 -4.32 12.21
N LEU A 9 4.56 -3.24 12.01
CA LEU A 9 4.39 -2.13 12.98
C LEU A 9 2.92 -1.72 13.05
N ASP A 10 2.51 -1.20 14.21
CA ASP A 10 1.12 -0.82 14.51
C ASP A 10 0.54 0.16 13.48
N GLY A 11 -0.45 -0.30 12.72
CA GLY A 11 -1.14 0.49 11.69
C GLY A 11 -0.35 0.72 10.40
N LEU A 12 0.85 0.18 10.23
CA LEU A 12 1.69 0.44 9.07
C LEU A 12 1.02 -0.04 7.77
N ALA A 13 0.65 -1.31 7.72
CA ALA A 13 -0.02 -1.90 6.55
C ALA A 13 -1.38 -1.24 6.29
N GLY A 14 -2.17 -1.05 7.36
CA GLY A 14 -3.52 -0.47 7.27
C GLY A 14 -3.53 0.97 6.77
N LYS A 15 -2.71 1.87 7.34
CA LYS A 15 -2.63 3.29 6.91
C LYS A 15 -2.12 3.42 5.48
N SER A 16 -1.09 2.65 5.13
CA SER A 16 -0.58 2.63 3.76
C SER A 16 -1.62 2.09 2.77
N ALA A 17 -2.43 1.09 3.16
CA ALA A 17 -3.50 0.56 2.33
C ALA A 17 -4.66 1.53 2.14
N VAL A 18 -5.04 2.29 3.16
CA VAL A 18 -6.04 3.37 3.02
C VAL A 18 -5.56 4.40 1.99
N ALA A 19 -4.31 4.88 2.13
CA ALA A 19 -3.74 5.84 1.19
C ALA A 19 -3.68 5.26 -0.24
N TYR A 20 -3.20 4.03 -0.40
CA TYR A 20 -3.14 3.32 -1.69
C TYR A 20 -4.53 3.25 -2.33
N THR A 21 -5.53 2.73 -1.60
CA THR A 21 -6.89 2.54 -2.12
C THR A 21 -7.56 3.86 -2.48
N MET A 22 -7.31 4.91 -1.70
CA MET A 22 -7.83 6.26 -1.97
C MET A 22 -7.32 6.80 -3.32
N PHE A 23 -6.02 6.64 -3.61
CA PHE A 23 -5.48 7.10 -4.89
C PHE A 23 -5.89 6.21 -6.05
N PHE A 24 -6.04 4.90 -5.87
CA PHE A 24 -6.63 4.04 -6.89
C PHE A 24 -8.07 4.45 -7.21
N ALA A 25 -8.89 4.73 -6.19
CA ALA A 25 -10.25 5.23 -6.39
C ALA A 25 -10.25 6.58 -7.12
N ALA A 26 -9.36 7.50 -6.77
CA ALA A 26 -9.23 8.79 -7.45
C ALA A 26 -8.84 8.63 -8.93
N VAL A 27 -7.86 7.77 -9.24
CA VAL A 27 -7.45 7.46 -10.61
C VAL A 27 -8.60 6.84 -11.41
N ILE A 28 -9.31 5.86 -10.84
CA ILE A 28 -10.48 5.23 -11.47
C ILE A 28 -11.55 6.30 -11.73
N ALA A 29 -11.86 7.15 -10.76
CA ALA A 29 -12.84 8.21 -10.93
C ALA A 29 -12.45 9.19 -12.04
N VAL A 30 -11.19 9.62 -12.10
CA VAL A 30 -10.68 10.50 -13.17
C VAL A 30 -10.83 9.83 -14.55
N ILE A 31 -10.44 8.57 -14.69
CA ILE A 31 -10.54 7.83 -15.95
C ILE A 31 -12.00 7.73 -16.41
N VAL A 32 -12.91 7.40 -15.51
CA VAL A 32 -14.32 7.19 -15.84
C VAL A 32 -15.06 8.50 -16.10
N TYR A 33 -14.95 9.44 -15.16
CA TYR A 33 -15.81 10.64 -15.19
C TYR A 33 -15.21 11.81 -15.97
N ARG A 34 -13.87 11.92 -16.02
CA ARG A 34 -13.22 13.05 -16.69
C ARG A 34 -12.91 12.76 -18.16
N PHE A 35 -12.50 11.54 -18.46
CA PHE A 35 -12.04 11.19 -19.81
C PHE A 35 -13.03 10.35 -20.61
N GLY A 36 -14.07 9.83 -19.98
CA GLY A 36 -15.09 9.02 -20.66
C GLY A 36 -14.51 7.80 -21.40
N ILE A 37 -13.32 7.35 -21.01
CA ILE A 37 -12.52 6.38 -21.76
C ILE A 37 -13.22 5.01 -21.91
N MET A 38 -14.25 4.75 -21.10
CA MET A 38 -15.00 3.48 -21.14
C MET A 38 -16.50 3.68 -20.89
N PRO A 39 -17.27 4.22 -21.83
CA PRO A 39 -18.72 4.42 -21.64
C PRO A 39 -19.47 3.12 -21.37
N GLU A 40 -19.05 2.01 -21.99
CA GLU A 40 -19.69 0.69 -21.85
C GLU A 40 -19.32 -0.03 -20.55
N ALA A 41 -18.15 0.25 -19.97
CA ALA A 41 -17.68 -0.31 -18.71
C ALA A 41 -18.05 0.53 -17.47
N GLY A 42 -18.87 1.56 -17.64
CA GLY A 42 -19.18 2.54 -16.58
C GLY A 42 -19.72 1.92 -15.28
N GLU A 43 -20.57 0.89 -15.39
CA GLU A 43 -21.11 0.19 -14.22
C GLU A 43 -20.07 -0.64 -13.48
N GLU A 44 -19.16 -1.29 -14.19
CA GLU A 44 -18.07 -2.09 -13.59
C GLU A 44 -17.13 -1.19 -12.77
N TYR A 45 -16.76 -0.03 -13.30
CA TYR A 45 -15.91 0.93 -12.58
C TYR A 45 -16.63 1.59 -11.39
N LYS A 46 -17.95 1.83 -11.47
CA LYS A 46 -18.72 2.26 -10.29
C LYS A 46 -18.69 1.21 -9.18
N ASN A 47 -18.84 -0.06 -9.54
CA ASN A 47 -18.73 -1.16 -8.57
C ASN A 47 -17.32 -1.23 -7.93
N LEU A 48 -16.26 -0.96 -8.72
CA LEU A 48 -14.91 -0.85 -8.17
C LEU A 48 -14.76 0.32 -7.19
N LEU A 49 -15.38 1.46 -7.46
CA LEU A 49 -15.39 2.58 -6.52
C LEU A 49 -16.13 2.23 -5.23
N VAL A 50 -17.28 1.53 -5.32
CA VAL A 50 -17.97 1.01 -4.12
C VAL A 50 -17.07 0.09 -3.32
N PHE A 51 -16.36 -0.82 -3.98
CA PHE A 51 -15.37 -1.69 -3.33
C PHE A 51 -14.26 -0.89 -2.65
N CYS A 52 -13.70 0.11 -3.33
CA CYS A 52 -12.66 0.98 -2.74
C CYS A 52 -13.15 1.67 -1.47
N PHE A 53 -14.33 2.29 -1.51
CA PHE A 53 -14.87 2.99 -0.34
C PHE A 53 -15.26 2.04 0.79
N ALA A 54 -15.77 0.86 0.49
CA ALA A 54 -16.04 -0.17 1.48
C ALA A 54 -14.74 -0.64 2.17
N LEU A 55 -13.68 -0.88 1.38
CA LEU A 55 -12.37 -1.27 1.91
C LEU A 55 -11.76 -0.15 2.77
N ILE A 56 -11.81 1.11 2.32
CA ILE A 56 -11.34 2.26 3.10
C ILE A 56 -12.12 2.36 4.42
N GLY A 57 -13.44 2.26 4.38
CA GLY A 57 -14.29 2.33 5.58
C GLY A 57 -13.96 1.22 6.58
N GLY A 58 -13.82 -0.03 6.11
CA GLY A 58 -13.42 -1.16 6.93
C GLY A 58 -12.03 -0.98 7.56
N LEU A 59 -11.06 -0.51 6.76
CA LEU A 59 -9.71 -0.23 7.26
C LEU A 59 -9.69 0.93 8.26
N CYS A 60 -10.45 2.00 8.03
CA CYS A 60 -10.57 3.10 8.99
C CYS A 60 -11.13 2.61 10.33
N GLY A 61 -12.19 1.77 10.31
CA GLY A 61 -12.73 1.14 11.50
C GLY A 61 -11.70 0.26 12.24
N PHE A 62 -10.96 -0.56 11.49
CA PHE A 62 -9.88 -1.39 12.03
C PHE A 62 -8.76 -0.53 12.65
N LEU A 63 -8.36 0.55 12.01
CA LEU A 63 -7.28 1.43 12.46
C LEU A 63 -7.59 2.16 13.77
N LEU A 64 -8.85 2.28 14.19
CA LEU A 64 -9.20 2.79 15.53
C LEU A 64 -8.60 1.93 16.64
N PHE A 65 -8.40 0.64 16.37
CA PHE A 65 -7.87 -0.32 17.31
C PHE A 65 -6.44 -0.79 17.00
N ASN A 66 -6.01 -0.64 15.72
CA ASN A 66 -4.69 -1.08 15.24
C ASN A 66 -3.65 0.06 15.19
N SER A 67 -4.02 1.33 15.46
CA SER A 67 -3.02 2.41 15.57
C SER A 67 -2.25 2.31 16.88
N PHE A 68 -0.98 2.76 16.87
CA PHE A 68 -0.09 2.69 18.03
C PHE A 68 -0.67 3.45 19.25
N PRO A 69 -0.68 2.86 20.46
CA PRO A 69 -0.42 1.44 20.75
C PRO A 69 -1.60 0.55 20.34
N ALA A 70 -1.34 -0.47 19.50
CA ALA A 70 -2.39 -1.31 18.94
C ALA A 70 -3.02 -2.23 19.98
N ALA A 71 -4.36 -2.28 19.99
CA ALA A 71 -5.15 -3.22 20.79
C ALA A 71 -5.49 -4.51 20.00
N ILE A 72 -5.49 -4.44 18.67
CA ILE A 72 -5.81 -5.55 17.77
C ILE A 72 -4.79 -5.58 16.62
N PHE A 73 -4.37 -6.79 16.23
CA PHE A 73 -3.42 -7.02 15.14
C PHE A 73 -4.12 -7.67 13.94
N MET A 74 -3.65 -7.36 12.72
CA MET A 74 -4.23 -7.89 11.49
C MET A 74 -3.90 -9.39 11.30
N GLY A 75 -2.67 -9.76 11.62
CA GLY A 75 -2.13 -11.11 11.41
C GLY A 75 -1.98 -11.48 9.93
N ASP A 76 -1.33 -12.61 9.67
CA ASP A 76 -1.00 -13.05 8.32
C ASP A 76 -2.23 -13.21 7.42
N THR A 77 -3.32 -13.77 7.96
CA THR A 77 -4.56 -13.96 7.18
C THR A 77 -5.15 -12.64 6.71
N GLY A 78 -5.23 -11.64 7.60
CA GLY A 78 -5.73 -10.32 7.25
C GLY A 78 -4.80 -9.58 6.29
N ALA A 79 -3.50 -9.61 6.55
CA ALA A 79 -2.51 -8.93 5.73
C ALA A 79 -2.40 -9.53 4.31
N LEU A 80 -2.50 -10.86 4.17
CA LEU A 80 -2.55 -11.52 2.88
C LEU A 80 -3.86 -11.25 2.14
N ALA A 81 -5.00 -11.28 2.84
CA ALA A 81 -6.30 -10.93 2.26
C ALA A 81 -6.30 -9.47 1.77
N LEU A 82 -5.76 -8.54 2.57
CA LEU A 82 -5.61 -7.15 2.17
C LEU A 82 -4.73 -7.01 0.93
N GLY A 83 -3.58 -7.69 0.91
CA GLY A 83 -2.69 -7.72 -0.25
C GLY A 83 -3.37 -8.29 -1.51
N GLY A 84 -4.21 -9.31 -1.36
CA GLY A 84 -5.06 -9.86 -2.43
C GLY A 84 -6.09 -8.86 -2.94
N ALA A 85 -6.75 -8.13 -2.02
CA ALA A 85 -7.72 -7.09 -2.36
C ALA A 85 -7.09 -5.94 -3.17
N LEU A 86 -5.91 -5.43 -2.73
CA LEU A 86 -5.19 -4.35 -3.43
C LEU A 86 -4.69 -4.80 -4.81
N ALA A 87 -4.17 -6.02 -4.92
CA ALA A 87 -3.74 -6.59 -6.20
C ALA A 87 -4.93 -6.85 -7.14
N GLY A 88 -6.03 -7.40 -6.61
CA GLY A 88 -7.27 -7.63 -7.35
C GLY A 88 -7.84 -6.33 -7.91
N LEU A 89 -7.88 -5.27 -7.09
CA LEU A 89 -8.29 -3.93 -7.53
C LEU A 89 -7.46 -3.45 -8.71
N ALA A 90 -6.12 -3.58 -8.65
CA ALA A 90 -5.22 -3.15 -9.71
C ALA A 90 -5.40 -3.94 -11.01
N VAL A 91 -5.64 -5.24 -10.91
CA VAL A 91 -5.84 -6.11 -12.08
C VAL A 91 -7.21 -5.87 -12.72
N VAL A 92 -8.29 -5.86 -11.93
CA VAL A 92 -9.65 -5.68 -12.44
C VAL A 92 -9.85 -4.28 -13.04
N SER A 93 -9.24 -3.24 -12.43
CA SER A 93 -9.26 -1.89 -12.98
C SER A 93 -8.39 -1.72 -14.24
N LYS A 94 -7.63 -2.75 -14.65
CA LYS A 94 -6.63 -2.71 -15.74
C LYS A 94 -5.49 -1.70 -15.49
N LEU A 95 -5.25 -1.34 -14.23
CA LEU A 95 -4.23 -0.39 -13.79
C LEU A 95 -3.07 -1.08 -13.08
N ALA A 96 -2.77 -2.33 -13.44
CA ALA A 96 -1.77 -3.15 -12.76
C ALA A 96 -0.38 -2.50 -12.66
N LEU A 97 0.01 -1.70 -13.67
CA LEU A 97 1.31 -1.00 -13.67
C LEU A 97 1.38 0.14 -12.64
N LEU A 98 0.25 0.69 -12.19
CA LEU A 98 0.22 1.70 -11.14
C LEU A 98 0.37 1.10 -9.74
N ALA A 99 0.08 -0.19 -9.58
CA ALA A 99 0.15 -0.87 -8.29
C ALA A 99 1.53 -0.76 -7.62
N PRO A 100 2.66 -1.08 -8.28
CA PRO A 100 3.98 -0.94 -7.67
C PRO A 100 4.40 0.52 -7.49
N ILE A 101 3.86 1.45 -8.27
CA ILE A 101 4.18 2.89 -8.17
C ILE A 101 3.52 3.46 -6.92
N ILE A 102 2.19 3.40 -6.81
CA ILE A 102 1.46 3.91 -5.65
C ILE A 102 1.80 3.09 -4.39
N GLY A 103 1.99 1.77 -4.54
CA GLY A 103 2.37 0.85 -3.48
C GLY A 103 3.88 0.74 -3.24
N ILE A 104 4.66 1.79 -3.55
CA ILE A 104 6.13 1.76 -3.47
C ILE A 104 6.65 1.32 -2.09
N VAL A 105 5.94 1.64 -1.02
CA VAL A 105 6.32 1.25 0.35
C VAL A 105 6.27 -0.28 0.55
N TYR A 106 5.31 -0.96 -0.09
CA TYR A 106 5.22 -2.41 -0.09
C TYR A 106 6.33 -3.03 -0.93
N VAL A 107 6.66 -2.40 -2.07
CA VAL A 107 7.79 -2.82 -2.92
C VAL A 107 9.10 -2.71 -2.16
N VAL A 108 9.34 -1.59 -1.47
CA VAL A 108 10.56 -1.38 -0.66
C VAL A 108 10.68 -2.41 0.44
N SER A 109 9.59 -2.73 1.16
CA SER A 109 9.58 -3.77 2.18
C SER A 109 9.97 -5.12 1.59
N CYS A 110 9.33 -5.55 0.51
CA CYS A 110 9.59 -6.83 -0.15
C CYS A 110 11.02 -6.91 -0.73
N VAL A 111 11.47 -5.87 -1.44
CA VAL A 111 12.81 -5.83 -2.06
C VAL A 111 13.90 -5.83 -0.99
N SER A 112 13.70 -5.14 0.13
CA SER A 112 14.67 -5.15 1.23
C SER A 112 14.89 -6.56 1.82
N ASP A 113 13.81 -7.36 1.92
CA ASP A 113 13.91 -8.76 2.35
C ASP A 113 14.69 -9.61 1.33
N VAL A 114 14.32 -9.48 0.04
CA VAL A 114 15.01 -10.22 -1.03
C VAL A 114 16.51 -9.90 -1.05
N ILE A 115 16.88 -8.62 -0.95
CA ILE A 115 18.29 -8.19 -0.90
C ILE A 115 18.97 -8.76 0.35
N GLN A 116 18.35 -8.65 1.52
CA GLN A 116 18.91 -9.16 2.77
C GLN A 116 19.20 -10.66 2.69
N VAL A 117 18.21 -11.45 2.25
CA VAL A 117 18.34 -12.92 2.16
C VAL A 117 19.39 -13.31 1.11
N ALA A 118 19.34 -12.69 -0.08
CA ALA A 118 20.29 -13.01 -1.16
C ALA A 118 21.73 -12.67 -0.76
N HIS A 119 21.95 -11.52 -0.14
CA HIS A 119 23.27 -11.09 0.31
C HIS A 119 23.78 -11.97 1.46
N PHE A 120 22.92 -12.24 2.46
CA PHE A 120 23.29 -13.07 3.61
C PHE A 120 23.65 -14.49 3.20
N LYS A 121 22.92 -15.10 2.27
CA LYS A 121 23.25 -16.43 1.75
C LYS A 121 24.60 -16.49 1.04
N ARG A 122 25.05 -15.38 0.41
CA ARG A 122 26.32 -15.33 -0.33
C ARG A 122 27.52 -14.97 0.55
N THR A 123 27.33 -14.08 1.53
CA THR A 123 28.45 -13.46 2.25
C THR A 123 28.46 -13.75 3.74
N GLY A 124 27.38 -14.29 4.31
CA GLY A 124 27.19 -14.44 5.75
C GLY A 124 27.01 -13.11 6.50
N ARG A 125 26.92 -11.97 5.77
CA ARG A 125 26.81 -10.63 6.36
C ARG A 125 25.44 -10.02 6.04
N ARG A 126 24.95 -9.20 6.95
CA ARG A 126 23.69 -8.45 6.77
C ARG A 126 23.94 -7.14 6.02
N VAL A 127 23.05 -6.78 5.08
CA VAL A 127 23.01 -5.46 4.44
C VAL A 127 22.29 -4.47 5.34
N PHE A 128 21.09 -4.84 5.79
CA PHE A 128 20.29 -4.06 6.74
C PHE A 128 20.47 -4.61 8.15
N LEU A 129 20.31 -3.76 9.17
CA LEU A 129 20.33 -4.21 10.58
C LEU A 129 19.27 -5.28 10.82
N MET A 130 18.10 -5.11 10.18
CA MET A 130 16.99 -6.06 10.14
C MET A 130 16.20 -5.82 8.84
N ALA A 131 15.58 -6.82 8.27
CA ALA A 131 14.62 -6.71 7.18
C ALA A 131 13.26 -7.23 7.68
N PRO A 132 12.14 -6.70 7.16
CA PRO A 132 12.00 -5.65 6.13
C PRO A 132 12.51 -4.26 6.56
N PHE A 133 12.53 -3.30 5.61
CA PHE A 133 13.20 -2.00 5.79
C PHE A 133 12.68 -1.15 6.97
N HIS A 134 11.40 -1.24 7.32
CA HIS A 134 10.85 -0.57 8.49
C HIS A 134 11.51 -1.03 9.80
N HIS A 135 11.84 -2.32 9.94
CA HIS A 135 12.59 -2.83 11.09
C HIS A 135 14.05 -2.36 11.11
N HIS A 136 14.64 -2.08 9.94
CA HIS A 136 15.95 -1.44 9.89
C HIS A 136 15.91 -0.03 10.51
N LEU A 137 14.85 0.74 10.22
CA LEU A 137 14.65 2.08 10.78
C LEU A 137 14.39 2.03 12.29
N GLU A 138 13.58 1.07 12.73
CA GLU A 138 13.32 0.82 14.16
C GLU A 138 14.63 0.48 14.91
N ARG A 139 15.47 -0.40 14.34
CA ARG A 139 16.79 -0.73 14.90
C ARG A 139 17.77 0.44 14.93
N LYS A 140 17.55 1.47 14.13
CA LYS A 140 18.26 2.75 14.21
C LYS A 140 17.73 3.69 15.29
N GLY A 141 16.73 3.28 16.07
CA GLY A 141 16.14 4.08 17.14
C GLY A 141 15.07 5.07 16.70
N ILE A 142 14.55 4.94 15.47
CA ILE A 142 13.43 5.77 15.03
C ILE A 142 12.16 5.20 15.64
N HIS A 143 11.38 6.06 16.31
CA HIS A 143 10.13 5.66 16.94
C HIS A 143 9.11 5.18 15.91
N GLU A 144 8.39 4.11 16.22
CA GLU A 144 7.42 3.43 15.37
C GLU A 144 6.44 4.39 14.68
N ASN A 145 5.80 5.29 15.43
CA ASN A 145 4.88 6.29 14.87
C ASN A 145 5.50 7.16 13.77
N LYS A 146 6.80 7.49 13.87
CA LYS A 146 7.50 8.26 12.84
C LYS A 146 7.71 7.43 11.57
N ILE A 147 8.01 6.14 11.73
CA ILE A 147 8.18 5.21 10.61
C ILE A 147 6.84 5.06 9.88
N VAL A 148 5.78 4.77 10.61
CA VAL A 148 4.42 4.61 10.06
C VAL A 148 3.95 5.88 9.36
N THR A 149 4.14 7.03 9.98
CA THR A 149 3.83 8.34 9.36
C THR A 149 4.64 8.56 8.09
N GLY A 150 5.94 8.25 8.11
CA GLY A 150 6.81 8.37 6.93
C GLY A 150 6.34 7.52 5.76
N TYR A 151 6.00 6.25 6.00
CA TYR A 151 5.45 5.34 4.99
C TYR A 151 4.13 5.85 4.41
N THR A 152 3.23 6.32 5.28
CA THR A 152 1.95 6.90 4.86
C THR A 152 2.16 8.15 4.00
N LEU A 153 3.05 9.07 4.43
CA LEU A 153 3.37 10.28 3.67
C LEU A 153 4.00 9.98 2.31
N VAL A 154 4.91 8.99 2.24
CA VAL A 154 5.48 8.56 0.95
C VAL A 154 4.38 8.04 0.03
N THR A 155 3.47 7.19 0.52
CA THR A 155 2.33 6.68 -0.27
C THR A 155 1.44 7.82 -0.75
N LEU A 156 1.12 8.78 0.13
CA LEU A 156 0.32 9.97 -0.22
C LEU A 156 1.02 10.82 -1.29
N PHE A 157 2.30 11.12 -1.10
CA PHE A 157 3.07 11.93 -2.03
C PHE A 157 3.17 11.29 -3.43
N VAL A 158 3.50 9.99 -3.48
CA VAL A 158 3.57 9.26 -4.75
C VAL A 158 2.20 9.15 -5.41
N GLY A 159 1.14 8.93 -4.61
CA GLY A 159 -0.23 8.92 -5.10
C GLY A 159 -0.66 10.24 -5.73
N VAL A 160 -0.38 11.37 -5.05
CA VAL A 160 -0.63 12.73 -5.60
C VAL A 160 0.15 12.95 -6.89
N ALA A 161 1.45 12.63 -6.90
CA ALA A 161 2.29 12.78 -8.08
C ALA A 161 1.74 11.96 -9.27
N THR A 162 1.34 10.71 -9.02
CA THR A 162 0.74 9.83 -10.03
C THR A 162 -0.55 10.44 -10.58
N LEU A 163 -1.43 10.93 -9.71
CA LEU A 163 -2.70 11.55 -10.13
C LEU A 163 -2.45 12.82 -10.97
N LEU A 164 -1.52 13.67 -10.56
CA LEU A 164 -1.16 14.88 -11.30
C LEU A 164 -0.56 14.57 -12.68
N ILE A 165 0.27 13.54 -12.77
CA ILE A 165 0.83 13.08 -14.06
C ILE A 165 -0.29 12.61 -14.98
N ILE A 166 -1.23 11.80 -14.47
CA ILE A 166 -2.39 11.34 -15.26
C ILE A 166 -3.22 12.52 -15.76
N LEU A 167 -3.51 13.49 -14.89
CA LEU A 167 -4.26 14.71 -15.26
C LEU A 167 -3.51 15.62 -16.25
N ALA A 168 -2.18 15.57 -16.28
CA ALA A 168 -1.37 16.37 -17.21
C ALA A 168 -1.19 15.72 -18.58
N ILE A 169 -1.25 14.39 -18.66
CA ILE A 169 -1.09 13.64 -19.92
C ILE A 169 -2.39 13.63 -20.73
N TYR A 170 -3.51 13.69 -20.07
CA TYR A 170 -4.85 13.62 -20.66
C TYR A 170 -5.65 14.90 -20.39
#